data_c48538f3566cc15477d6ca55bf704c84
#
_entry.id   c48538f3566cc15477d6ca55bf704c84
#
_cell.length_a   1.000
_cell.length_b   1.000
_cell.length_c   1.000
_cell.angle_alpha   90.00
_cell.angle_beta   90.00
_cell.angle_gamma   90.00
#
_symmetry.space_group_name_H-M   'P 1'
#
loop_
_entity.id
_entity.type
_entity.pdbx_description
1 polymer ?
#
loop_
_entity_poly.entity_id
_entity_poly.type
_entity_poly.pdbx_seq_one_letter_code
_entity_poly.pdbx_strand_id
1 'polypeptide(L)'
;ADTPDDAARAIRYGAKGIGLCRTERMFNAGDRLPIVVDMIVADTPEQRRAALDRLLPIQRADFAGLFKAMAPHPVTIRLLDPPIHEFLPTERQLEDDVAKLNELRGAARGMEVLTEAARSISDGKLPATLRDLAETRLIDSVIARKEAILRKARALREVNPMLGHRGVRLGL
;
A
#
# COMPACT_ATOMS: atom_id res chain seq x y z
N ALA A 1 4.10 -11.03 20.84
CA ALA A 1 5.17 -10.63 19.92
C ALA A 1 4.71 -10.83 18.49
N ASP A 2 5.12 -9.94 17.61
CA ASP A 2 4.68 -9.93 16.22
C ASP A 2 5.89 -10.01 15.25
N THR A 3 7.11 -9.94 15.79
CA THR A 3 8.37 -10.07 15.04
C THR A 3 9.31 -11.09 15.67
N PRO A 4 10.24 -11.69 14.91
CA PRO A 4 11.24 -12.60 15.45
C PRO A 4 12.11 -11.97 16.55
N ASP A 5 12.46 -10.68 16.43
CA ASP A 5 13.28 -9.97 17.43
C ASP A 5 12.52 -9.75 18.73
N ASP A 6 11.23 -9.41 18.67
CA ASP A 6 10.38 -9.30 19.86
C ASP A 6 10.17 -10.65 20.54
N ALA A 7 10.03 -11.72 19.74
CA ALA A 7 9.95 -13.08 20.26
C ALA A 7 11.23 -13.49 20.99
N ALA A 8 12.39 -13.25 20.38
CA ALA A 8 13.69 -13.52 21.02
C ALA A 8 13.88 -12.70 22.31
N ARG A 9 13.43 -11.45 22.31
CA ARG A 9 13.44 -10.60 23.52
C ARG A 9 12.54 -11.16 24.60
N ALA A 10 11.31 -11.57 24.25
CA ALA A 10 10.35 -12.15 25.19
C ALA A 10 10.90 -13.43 25.86
N ILE A 11 11.55 -14.32 25.10
CA ILE A 11 12.21 -15.52 25.64
C ILE A 11 13.29 -15.15 26.65
N ARG A 12 14.12 -14.14 26.38
CA ARG A 12 15.14 -13.68 27.36
C ARG A 12 14.54 -13.18 28.67
N TYR A 13 13.31 -12.66 28.63
CA TYR A 13 12.55 -12.28 29.82
C TYR A 13 11.71 -13.41 30.43
N GLY A 14 11.88 -14.64 29.98
CA GLY A 14 11.26 -15.83 30.55
C GLY A 14 9.89 -16.20 29.97
N ALA A 15 9.50 -15.64 28.84
CA ALA A 15 8.27 -16.04 28.18
C ALA A 15 8.32 -17.52 27.76
N LYS A 16 7.19 -18.22 27.91
CA LYS A 16 7.01 -19.64 27.59
C LYS A 16 6.06 -19.85 26.41
N GLY A 17 5.80 -18.81 25.64
CA GLY A 17 4.95 -18.85 24.46
C GLY A 17 4.53 -17.47 24.02
N ILE A 18 3.93 -17.40 22.82
CA ILE A 18 3.25 -16.20 22.30
C ILE A 18 1.75 -16.47 22.36
N GLY A 19 1.05 -15.73 23.24
CA GLY A 19 -0.41 -15.83 23.37
C GLY A 19 -1.16 -15.19 22.22
N LEU A 20 -0.53 -14.22 21.52
CA LEU A 20 -1.09 -13.59 20.32
C LEU A 20 0.02 -12.99 19.46
N CYS A 21 0.11 -13.50 18.22
CA CYS A 21 0.85 -12.89 17.13
C CYS A 21 -0.18 -12.28 16.16
N ARG A 22 -0.06 -10.98 15.88
CA ARG A 22 -0.98 -10.21 15.04
C ARG A 22 -0.39 -10.05 13.65
N THR A 23 -0.98 -10.72 12.65
CA THR A 23 -0.48 -10.70 11.28
C THR A 23 -0.56 -9.32 10.63
N GLU A 24 -1.54 -8.50 11.03
CA GLU A 24 -1.69 -7.13 10.55
C GLU A 24 -0.48 -6.26 10.86
N ARG A 25 0.22 -6.50 11.94
CA ARG A 25 1.44 -5.75 12.28
C ARG A 25 2.63 -6.11 11.40
N MET A 26 2.66 -7.33 10.87
CA MET A 26 3.65 -7.75 9.89
C MET A 26 3.49 -6.98 8.58
N PHE A 27 2.27 -6.53 8.26
CA PHE A 27 1.97 -5.79 7.03
C PHE A 27 2.25 -4.29 7.09
N ASN A 28 2.42 -3.72 8.28
CA ASN A 28 2.65 -2.28 8.46
C ASN A 28 4.11 -1.84 8.18
N ALA A 29 5.02 -2.74 7.87
CA ALA A 29 6.36 -2.37 7.42
C ALA A 29 6.29 -1.61 6.09
N GLY A 30 7.10 -0.57 5.93
CA GLY A 30 6.98 0.40 4.85
C GLY A 30 7.08 -0.16 3.42
N ASP A 31 7.80 -1.27 3.25
CA ASP A 31 7.96 -1.98 1.97
C ASP A 31 6.79 -2.92 1.63
N ARG A 32 5.97 -3.29 2.61
CA ARG A 32 4.89 -4.28 2.50
C ARG A 32 3.53 -3.62 2.32
N LEU A 33 3.30 -2.51 2.99
CA LEU A 33 2.02 -1.80 2.97
C LEU A 33 1.52 -1.49 1.54
N PRO A 34 2.35 -1.06 0.58
CA PRO A 34 1.91 -0.87 -0.80
C PRO A 34 1.34 -2.13 -1.46
N ILE A 35 1.90 -3.32 -1.13
CA ILE A 35 1.44 -4.59 -1.67
C ILE A 35 0.09 -4.98 -1.04
N VAL A 36 -0.07 -4.72 0.25
CA VAL A 36 -1.36 -4.92 0.96
C VAL A 36 -2.43 -4.01 0.39
N VAL A 37 -2.10 -2.75 0.11
CA VAL A 37 -3.01 -1.82 -0.57
C VAL A 37 -3.40 -2.34 -1.95
N ASP A 38 -2.45 -2.84 -2.76
CA ASP A 38 -2.73 -3.45 -4.07
C ASP A 38 -3.71 -4.63 -3.94
N MET A 39 -3.52 -5.48 -2.93
CA MET A 39 -4.43 -6.60 -2.65
C MET A 39 -5.85 -6.12 -2.31
N ILE A 40 -5.97 -5.07 -1.48
CA ILE A 40 -7.27 -4.55 -1.02
C ILE A 40 -8.03 -3.86 -2.17
N VAL A 41 -7.33 -3.08 -3.00
CA VAL A 41 -7.95 -2.33 -4.09
C VAL A 41 -8.16 -3.14 -5.36
N ALA A 42 -7.65 -4.38 -5.40
CA ALA A 42 -7.80 -5.26 -6.54
C ALA A 42 -9.28 -5.47 -6.90
N ASP A 43 -9.64 -5.22 -8.14
CA ASP A 43 -11.00 -5.39 -8.65
C ASP A 43 -11.25 -6.79 -9.20
N THR A 44 -10.18 -7.53 -9.57
CA THR A 44 -10.27 -8.89 -10.08
C THR A 44 -9.52 -9.89 -9.21
N PRO A 45 -9.95 -11.17 -9.20
CA PRO A 45 -9.23 -12.23 -8.49
C PRO A 45 -7.76 -12.37 -8.94
N GLU A 46 -7.46 -12.16 -10.22
CA GLU A 46 -6.11 -12.27 -10.78
C GLU A 46 -5.19 -11.18 -10.23
N GLN A 47 -5.67 -9.93 -10.19
CA GLN A 47 -4.94 -8.81 -9.59
C GLN A 47 -4.67 -9.06 -8.11
N ARG A 48 -5.67 -9.55 -7.38
CA ARG A 48 -5.53 -9.91 -5.97
C ARG A 48 -4.51 -11.03 -5.78
N ARG A 49 -4.58 -12.06 -6.62
CA ARG A 49 -3.63 -13.17 -6.58
C ARG A 49 -2.20 -12.71 -6.81
N ALA A 50 -1.98 -11.83 -7.79
CA ALA A 50 -0.65 -11.27 -8.04
C ALA A 50 -0.08 -10.51 -6.83
N ALA A 51 -0.92 -9.77 -6.09
CA ALA A 51 -0.49 -9.12 -4.85
C ALA A 51 -0.19 -10.14 -3.73
N LEU A 52 -1.03 -11.17 -3.57
CA LEU A 52 -0.83 -12.25 -2.60
C LEU A 52 0.44 -13.03 -2.86
N ASP A 53 0.76 -13.33 -4.13
CA ASP A 53 1.98 -14.05 -4.52
C ASP A 53 3.25 -13.25 -4.17
N ARG A 54 3.17 -11.92 -4.12
CA ARG A 54 4.26 -11.05 -3.63
C ARG A 54 4.36 -11.03 -2.10
N LEU A 55 3.23 -11.11 -1.39
CA LEU A 55 3.20 -11.13 0.08
C LEU A 55 3.63 -12.47 0.67
N LEU A 56 3.29 -13.57 0.02
CA LEU A 56 3.48 -14.92 0.53
C LEU A 56 4.93 -15.23 0.94
N PRO A 57 5.97 -14.97 0.13
CA PRO A 57 7.36 -15.25 0.54
C PRO A 57 7.80 -14.41 1.73
N ILE A 58 7.33 -13.16 1.84
CA ILE A 58 7.65 -12.25 2.92
C ILE A 58 7.06 -12.76 4.23
N GLN A 59 5.76 -13.04 4.24
CA GLN A 59 5.07 -13.53 5.43
C GLN A 59 5.55 -14.91 5.87
N ARG A 60 5.90 -15.78 4.90
CA ARG A 60 6.50 -17.08 5.18
C ARG A 60 7.84 -16.95 5.91
N ALA A 61 8.68 -15.98 5.50
CA ALA A 61 9.94 -15.72 6.15
C ALA A 61 9.75 -15.19 7.59
N ASP A 62 8.77 -14.30 7.80
CA ASP A 62 8.43 -13.79 9.14
C ASP A 62 8.00 -14.90 10.07
N PHE A 63 7.08 -15.77 9.65
CA PHE A 63 6.64 -16.90 10.47
C PHE A 63 7.76 -17.90 10.73
N ALA A 64 8.58 -18.21 9.73
CA ALA A 64 9.72 -19.10 9.93
C ALA A 64 10.70 -18.54 10.97
N GLY A 65 10.98 -17.22 10.92
CA GLY A 65 11.79 -16.54 11.91
C GLY A 65 11.17 -16.55 13.30
N LEU A 66 9.86 -16.27 13.38
CA LEU A 66 9.12 -16.27 14.63
C LEU A 66 9.12 -17.67 15.30
N PHE A 67 8.81 -18.70 14.55
CA PHE A 67 8.81 -20.08 15.04
C PHE A 67 10.19 -20.53 15.49
N LYS A 68 11.23 -20.19 14.73
CA LYS A 68 12.61 -20.47 15.09
C LYS A 68 13.01 -19.80 16.41
N ALA A 69 12.61 -18.53 16.61
CA ALA A 69 12.90 -17.80 17.83
C ALA A 69 12.16 -18.36 19.05
N MET A 70 10.94 -18.89 18.83
CA MET A 70 10.09 -19.40 19.92
C MET A 70 10.30 -20.88 20.23
N ALA A 71 10.89 -21.66 19.35
CA ALA A 71 11.04 -23.10 19.57
C ALA A 71 11.71 -23.41 20.92
N PRO A 72 11.19 -24.37 21.72
CA PRO A 72 10.07 -25.28 21.46
C PRO A 72 8.69 -24.75 21.98
N HIS A 73 8.55 -23.47 22.25
CA HIS A 73 7.38 -22.89 22.88
C HIS A 73 6.24 -22.62 21.88
N PRO A 74 4.97 -22.68 22.33
CA PRO A 74 3.80 -22.48 21.46
C PRO A 74 3.67 -21.04 20.98
N VAL A 75 3.10 -20.88 19.76
CA VAL A 75 2.76 -19.59 19.16
C VAL A 75 1.32 -19.62 18.70
N THR A 76 0.51 -18.71 19.25
CA THR A 76 -0.87 -18.49 18.80
C THR A 76 -0.87 -17.35 17.79
N ILE A 77 -1.38 -17.61 16.58
CA ILE A 77 -1.44 -16.64 15.49
C ILE A 77 -2.88 -16.19 15.30
N ARG A 78 -3.12 -14.88 15.31
CA ARG A 78 -4.35 -14.29 14.85
C ARG A 78 -4.25 -14.03 13.35
N LEU A 79 -5.14 -14.63 12.58
CA LEU A 79 -5.31 -14.27 11.17
C LEU A 79 -5.78 -12.82 11.07
N LEU A 80 -5.72 -12.23 9.86
CA LEU A 80 -6.06 -10.83 9.62
C LEU A 80 -7.43 -10.46 10.23
N ASP A 81 -7.43 -9.63 11.27
CA ASP A 81 -8.62 -9.28 12.04
C ASP A 81 -9.07 -7.81 11.90
N PRO A 82 -8.17 -6.80 11.84
CA PRO A 82 -8.59 -5.42 11.81
C PRO A 82 -9.40 -5.07 10.55
N PRO A 83 -10.23 -4.03 10.61
CA PRO A 83 -10.94 -3.52 9.44
C PRO A 83 -9.97 -3.18 8.31
N ILE A 84 -10.31 -3.62 7.10
CA ILE A 84 -9.42 -3.49 5.92
C ILE A 84 -9.09 -2.04 5.60
N HIS A 85 -10.02 -1.11 5.86
CA HIS A 85 -9.80 0.31 5.62
C HIS A 85 -8.66 0.92 6.46
N GLU A 86 -8.25 0.29 7.58
CA GLU A 86 -7.11 0.76 8.39
C GLU A 86 -5.76 0.67 7.67
N PHE A 87 -5.68 -0.16 6.62
CA PHE A 87 -4.49 -0.26 5.77
C PHE A 87 -4.47 0.78 4.64
N LEU A 88 -5.57 1.49 4.43
CA LEU A 88 -5.68 2.50 3.39
C LEU A 88 -5.37 3.88 3.94
N PRO A 89 -4.80 4.78 3.12
CA PRO A 89 -4.70 6.19 3.48
C PRO A 89 -6.10 6.77 3.76
N THR A 90 -6.17 7.77 4.62
CA THR A 90 -7.44 8.44 4.92
C THR A 90 -8.01 9.12 3.66
N GLU A 91 -9.34 9.26 3.60
CA GLU A 91 -10.00 9.94 2.49
C GLU A 91 -9.42 11.34 2.26
N ARG A 92 -9.23 12.10 3.34
CA ARG A 92 -8.65 13.45 3.28
C ARG A 92 -7.24 13.46 2.66
N GLN A 93 -6.37 12.52 3.09
CA GLN A 93 -5.04 12.40 2.51
C GLN A 93 -5.09 12.09 1.00
N LEU A 94 -6.00 11.20 0.60
CA LEU A 94 -6.17 10.85 -0.82
C LEU A 94 -6.73 12.02 -1.64
N GLU A 95 -7.68 12.77 -1.10
CA GLU A 95 -8.25 13.97 -1.73
C GLU A 95 -7.18 15.06 -1.89
N ASP A 96 -6.41 15.34 -0.83
CA ASP A 96 -5.30 16.30 -0.87
C ASP A 96 -4.21 15.88 -1.90
N ASP A 97 -3.89 14.59 -1.95
CA ASP A 97 -2.92 14.05 -2.92
C ASP A 97 -3.43 14.20 -4.36
N VAL A 98 -4.71 13.87 -4.60
CA VAL A 98 -5.33 14.01 -5.93
C VAL A 98 -5.38 15.48 -6.35
N ALA A 99 -5.72 16.40 -5.44
CA ALA A 99 -5.73 17.83 -5.71
C ALA A 99 -4.34 18.32 -6.13
N LYS A 100 -3.29 18.00 -5.36
CA LYS A 100 -1.90 18.36 -5.69
C LYS A 100 -1.43 17.79 -7.03
N LEU A 101 -1.77 16.52 -7.30
CA LEU A 101 -1.43 15.89 -8.58
C LEU A 101 -2.14 16.54 -9.76
N ASN A 102 -3.39 16.99 -9.59
CA ASN A 102 -4.12 17.72 -10.61
C ASN A 102 -3.49 19.10 -10.88
N GLU A 103 -3.02 19.80 -9.84
CA GLU A 103 -2.26 21.06 -9.98
C GLU A 103 -0.97 20.83 -10.77
N LEU A 104 -0.19 19.80 -10.41
CA LEU A 104 1.03 19.41 -11.13
C LEU A 104 0.74 19.05 -12.58
N ARG A 105 -0.35 18.31 -12.85
CA ARG A 105 -0.79 17.98 -14.20
C ARG A 105 -1.14 19.24 -15.01
N GLY A 106 -1.81 20.20 -14.38
CA GLY A 106 -2.13 21.49 -15.00
C GLY A 106 -0.86 22.26 -15.36
N ALA A 107 0.11 22.32 -14.46
CA ALA A 107 1.40 22.97 -14.70
C ALA A 107 2.20 22.27 -15.83
N ALA A 108 2.23 20.94 -15.84
CA ALA A 108 2.92 20.16 -16.89
C ALA A 108 2.28 20.37 -18.25
N ARG A 109 0.94 20.42 -18.34
CA ARG A 109 0.23 20.74 -19.61
C ARG A 109 0.51 22.17 -20.07
N GLY A 110 0.58 23.13 -19.16
CA GLY A 110 1.02 24.50 -19.48
C GLY A 110 2.43 24.53 -20.04
N MET A 111 3.35 23.74 -19.48
CA MET A 111 4.72 23.61 -19.99
C MET A 111 4.76 22.96 -21.38
N GLU A 112 3.90 21.98 -21.66
CA GLU A 112 3.76 21.35 -22.97
C GLU A 112 3.37 22.38 -24.03
N VAL A 113 2.40 23.25 -23.75
CA VAL A 113 1.97 24.35 -24.64
C VAL A 113 3.11 25.33 -24.88
N LEU A 114 3.84 25.73 -23.83
CA LEU A 114 5.00 26.61 -23.94
C LEU A 114 6.13 25.96 -24.75
N THR A 115 6.36 24.68 -24.57
CA THR A 115 7.37 23.90 -25.29
C THR A 115 7.04 23.81 -26.78
N GLU A 116 5.77 23.61 -27.13
CA GLU A 116 5.33 23.58 -28.53
C GLU A 116 5.42 24.97 -29.19
N ALA A 117 5.03 26.04 -28.47
CA ALA A 117 5.21 27.40 -28.94
C ALA A 117 6.69 27.74 -29.16
N ALA A 118 7.55 27.38 -28.22
CA ALA A 118 8.99 27.58 -28.32
C ALA A 118 9.61 26.77 -29.47
N ARG A 119 9.11 25.57 -29.75
CA ARG A 119 9.53 24.73 -30.89
C ARG A 119 9.19 25.40 -32.22
N SER A 120 8.04 26.01 -32.34
CA SER A 120 7.62 26.72 -33.55
C SER A 120 8.48 27.96 -33.83
N ILE A 121 9.02 28.60 -32.78
CA ILE A 121 9.85 29.81 -32.91
C ILE A 121 11.35 29.46 -33.13
N SER A 122 11.80 28.29 -32.61
CA SER A 122 13.23 27.91 -32.59
C SER A 122 13.66 26.90 -33.65
N ASP A 123 12.93 26.76 -34.76
CA ASP A 123 13.19 25.78 -35.80
C ASP A 123 13.41 24.36 -35.32
N GLY A 124 12.71 23.97 -34.25
CA GLY A 124 12.76 22.62 -33.69
C GLY A 124 13.92 22.30 -32.76
N LYS A 125 14.79 23.24 -32.46
CA LYS A 125 15.99 23.07 -31.61
C LYS A 125 15.68 23.27 -30.12
N LEU A 126 14.86 22.40 -29.52
CA LEU A 126 14.61 22.43 -28.08
C LEU A 126 15.49 21.42 -27.34
N PRO A 127 16.05 21.76 -26.18
CA PRO A 127 16.75 20.80 -25.30
C PRO A 127 15.84 19.62 -24.92
N ALA A 128 16.40 18.40 -24.88
CA ALA A 128 15.67 17.18 -24.53
C ALA A 128 15.01 17.29 -23.14
N THR A 129 15.67 17.98 -22.20
CA THR A 129 15.16 18.22 -20.83
C THR A 129 13.79 18.91 -20.76
N LEU A 130 13.46 19.77 -21.73
CA LEU A 130 12.14 20.40 -21.77
C LEU A 130 11.03 19.46 -22.29
N ARG A 131 11.40 18.45 -23.10
CA ARG A 131 10.44 17.42 -23.54
C ARG A 131 10.06 16.47 -22.42
N ASP A 132 11.03 16.09 -21.60
CA ASP A 132 10.83 15.13 -20.49
C ASP A 132 9.96 15.72 -19.37
N LEU A 133 10.01 17.07 -19.19
CA LEU A 133 9.17 17.77 -18.22
C LEU A 133 7.68 17.85 -18.60
N ALA A 134 7.34 17.65 -19.88
CA ALA A 134 5.97 17.71 -20.37
C ALA A 134 5.24 16.35 -20.34
N GLU A 135 5.91 15.28 -19.86
CA GLU A 135 5.33 13.94 -19.87
C GLU A 135 4.30 13.77 -18.74
N THR A 136 3.02 14.00 -19.06
CA THR A 136 1.91 13.91 -18.10
C THR A 136 1.43 12.47 -17.83
N ARG A 137 1.83 11.49 -18.63
CA ARG A 137 1.35 10.10 -18.55
C ARG A 137 1.57 9.46 -17.19
N LEU A 138 2.73 9.72 -16.57
CA LEU A 138 3.03 9.22 -15.23
C LEU A 138 2.09 9.85 -14.20
N ILE A 139 1.87 11.15 -14.28
CA ILE A 139 0.95 11.89 -13.39
C ILE A 139 -0.47 11.34 -13.53
N ASP A 140 -0.96 11.15 -14.76
CA ASP A 140 -2.29 10.61 -15.01
C ASP A 140 -2.46 9.19 -14.44
N SER A 141 -1.44 8.34 -14.55
CA SER A 141 -1.47 6.99 -13.98
C SER A 141 -1.50 7.01 -12.44
N VAL A 142 -0.75 7.91 -11.81
CA VAL A 142 -0.74 8.08 -10.35
C VAL A 142 -2.07 8.64 -9.86
N ILE A 143 -2.67 9.61 -10.57
CA ILE A 143 -4.00 10.14 -10.26
C ILE A 143 -5.04 9.02 -10.32
N ALA A 144 -5.09 8.28 -11.42
CA ALA A 144 -6.04 7.18 -11.59
C ALA A 144 -5.93 6.13 -10.47
N ARG A 145 -4.71 5.79 -10.06
CA ARG A 145 -4.47 4.89 -8.93
C ARG A 145 -4.97 5.47 -7.61
N LYS A 146 -4.68 6.75 -7.30
CA LYS A 146 -5.14 7.42 -6.08
C LYS A 146 -6.67 7.51 -6.02
N GLU A 147 -7.31 7.83 -7.13
CA GLU A 147 -8.78 7.85 -7.24
C GLU A 147 -9.40 6.46 -7.05
N ALA A 148 -8.76 5.40 -7.58
CA ALA A 148 -9.22 4.03 -7.36
C ALA A 148 -9.15 3.65 -5.86
N ILE A 149 -8.06 4.01 -5.18
CA ILE A 149 -7.91 3.81 -3.74
C ILE A 149 -8.98 4.60 -2.98
N LEU A 150 -9.23 5.85 -3.35
CA LEU A 150 -10.24 6.70 -2.73
C LEU A 150 -11.66 6.12 -2.89
N ARG A 151 -12.02 5.67 -4.10
CA ARG A 151 -13.30 4.99 -4.33
C ARG A 151 -13.44 3.75 -3.45
N LYS A 152 -12.39 2.95 -3.33
CA LYS A 152 -12.41 1.73 -2.51
C LYS A 152 -12.48 2.06 -1.02
N ALA A 153 -11.72 3.05 -0.55
CA ALA A 153 -11.75 3.53 0.84
C ALA A 153 -13.17 3.98 1.23
N ARG A 154 -13.84 4.73 0.36
CA ARG A 154 -15.24 5.16 0.58
C ARG A 154 -16.21 3.97 0.60
N ALA A 155 -16.05 3.01 -0.30
CA ALA A 155 -16.90 1.81 -0.34
C ALA A 155 -16.72 0.90 0.88
N LEU A 156 -15.52 0.89 1.50
CA LEU A 156 -15.19 0.10 2.68
C LEU A 156 -15.46 0.84 3.99
N ARG A 157 -15.83 2.13 3.92
CA ARG A 157 -16.13 2.93 5.11
C ARG A 157 -17.38 2.42 5.79
N GLU A 158 -17.26 2.17 7.10
CA GLU A 158 -18.39 1.78 7.93
C GLU A 158 -18.63 2.79 9.06
N VAL A 159 -19.88 2.91 9.48
CA VAL A 159 -20.29 3.79 10.58
C VAL A 159 -19.66 3.33 11.90
N ASN A 160 -19.46 2.01 12.06
CA ASN A 160 -18.78 1.42 13.21
C ASN A 160 -17.59 0.59 12.74
N PRO A 161 -16.34 1.11 12.88
CA PRO A 161 -15.13 0.39 12.46
C PRO A 161 -14.96 -1.00 13.10
N MET A 162 -15.50 -1.19 14.33
CA MET A 162 -15.44 -2.50 15.01
C MET A 162 -16.31 -3.56 14.34
N LEU A 163 -17.31 -3.15 13.58
CA LEU A 163 -18.19 -4.04 12.79
C LEU A 163 -17.78 -4.09 11.31
N GLY A 164 -16.74 -3.36 10.92
CA GLY A 164 -16.30 -3.19 9.55
C GLY A 164 -15.86 -4.46 8.82
N HIS A 165 -15.64 -4.34 7.52
CA HIS A 165 -15.15 -5.43 6.67
C HIS A 165 -13.76 -5.89 7.15
N ARG A 166 -13.71 -7.07 7.72
CA ARG A 166 -12.48 -7.75 8.14
C ARG A 166 -12.12 -8.82 7.11
N GLY A 167 -10.84 -9.20 7.02
CA GLY A 167 -10.36 -10.16 6.04
C GLY A 167 -11.19 -11.45 5.96
N VAL A 168 -11.52 -12.03 7.10
CA VAL A 168 -12.34 -13.25 7.19
C VAL A 168 -13.78 -13.04 6.68
N ARG A 169 -14.36 -11.85 6.86
CA ARG A 169 -15.73 -11.53 6.43
C ARG A 169 -15.84 -11.23 4.94
N LEU A 170 -14.74 -10.91 4.28
CA LEU A 170 -14.70 -10.70 2.83
C LEU A 170 -14.58 -11.99 2.05
N GLY A 171 -14.53 -13.16 2.70
CA GLY A 171 -14.40 -14.45 2.03
C GLY A 171 -13.09 -14.55 1.23
N LEU A 172 -12.02 -14.00 1.77
CA LEU A 172 -10.68 -14.06 1.19
C LEU A 172 -10.13 -15.48 1.21
#